data_0e98fa9724905fb565220a2663f91eee
#
_entry.id   0e98fa9724905fb565220a2663f91eee
#
_cell.length_a   1.000
_cell.length_b   1.000
_cell.length_c   1.000
_cell.angle_alpha   90.00
_cell.angle_beta   90.00
_cell.angle_gamma   90.00
#
_symmetry.space_group_name_H-M   'P 1'
#
loop_
_entity.id
_entity.type
_entity.pdbx_description
1 polymer ?
#
loop_
_entity_poly.entity_id
_entity_poly.type
_entity_poly.pdbx_seq_one_letter_code
_entity_poly.pdbx_strand_id
1 'polypeptide(L)'
;MLEHIMSMIIPVILILLVLAILAANIRVVPQSRAFVIERLGAFQGVWGVGLHFKIPFIERIAKNISLKEQVVDFPPQPVITKDNVTMQIDTVIYFQITDPKLYTYGVENPMSAIENLTATTLRNIIGDLELDQSLTSRDHINGQMRAILDEATDNWGIKVNRVELKNIMPPRDIQESMEKQMRACLLYTSDAADDL
;
A
#
# COMPACT_ATOMS: atom_id res chain seq x y z
N MET A 1 63.13 7.58 -23.89
CA MET A 1 62.67 6.61 -22.90
C MET A 1 61.42 7.08 -22.15
N LEU A 2 61.39 8.33 -21.62
CA LEU A 2 60.23 8.87 -20.93
C LEU A 2 58.99 9.03 -21.84
N GLU A 3 59.16 9.44 -23.08
CA GLU A 3 58.07 9.58 -24.07
C GLU A 3 57.40 8.26 -24.44
N HIS A 4 58.18 7.19 -24.58
CA HIS A 4 57.62 5.85 -24.81
C HIS A 4 56.86 5.30 -23.59
N ILE A 5 57.31 5.59 -22.37
CA ILE A 5 56.64 5.19 -21.15
C ILE A 5 55.31 5.97 -21.01
N MET A 6 55.30 7.26 -21.24
CA MET A 6 54.09 8.09 -21.24
C MET A 6 53.08 7.65 -22.33
N SER A 7 53.57 7.32 -23.54
CA SER A 7 52.74 6.83 -24.64
C SER A 7 52.02 5.51 -24.33
N MET A 8 52.62 4.66 -23.47
CA MET A 8 52.00 3.41 -23.04
C MET A 8 51.07 3.59 -21.79
N ILE A 9 51.38 4.51 -20.90
CA ILE A 9 50.61 4.73 -19.67
C ILE A 9 49.24 5.34 -19.97
N ILE A 10 49.15 6.30 -20.89
CA ILE A 10 47.89 6.96 -21.23
C ILE A 10 46.81 6.00 -21.69
N PRO A 11 47.05 5.08 -22.69
CA PRO A 11 46.03 4.13 -23.12
C PRO A 11 45.66 3.13 -22.03
N VAL A 12 46.60 2.72 -21.17
CA VAL A 12 46.32 1.83 -20.05
C VAL A 12 45.38 2.50 -19.03
N ILE A 13 45.63 3.74 -18.67
CA ILE A 13 44.75 4.52 -17.78
C ILE A 13 43.36 4.67 -18.41
N LEU A 14 43.27 4.94 -19.71
CA LEU A 14 42.00 5.11 -20.40
C LEU A 14 41.20 3.82 -20.43
N ILE A 15 41.86 2.69 -20.68
CA ILE A 15 41.22 1.36 -20.63
C ILE A 15 40.72 1.04 -19.22
N LEU A 16 41.52 1.30 -18.18
CA LEU A 16 41.12 1.12 -16.79
C LEU A 16 39.92 2.01 -16.41
N LEU A 17 39.91 3.25 -16.87
CA LEU A 17 38.79 4.19 -16.64
C LEU A 17 37.51 3.70 -17.31
N VAL A 18 37.59 3.23 -18.57
CA VAL A 18 36.44 2.65 -19.28
C VAL A 18 35.94 1.40 -18.58
N LEU A 19 36.82 0.51 -18.14
CA LEU A 19 36.48 -0.68 -17.38
C LEU A 19 35.82 -0.35 -16.05
N ALA A 20 36.31 0.65 -15.34
CA ALA A 20 35.71 1.14 -14.09
C ALA A 20 34.31 1.71 -14.30
N ILE A 21 34.11 2.48 -15.39
CA ILE A 21 32.76 3.00 -15.75
C ILE A 21 31.81 1.83 -16.09
N LEU A 22 32.25 0.86 -16.85
CA LEU A 22 31.44 -0.32 -17.18
C LEU A 22 31.05 -1.11 -15.92
N ALA A 23 32.01 -1.38 -15.05
CA ALA A 23 31.77 -2.12 -13.80
C ALA A 23 30.81 -1.36 -12.85
N ALA A 24 30.90 -0.04 -12.76
CA ALA A 24 30.03 0.77 -11.94
C ALA A 24 28.55 0.80 -12.41
N ASN A 25 28.31 0.44 -13.67
CA ASN A 25 26.97 0.42 -14.24
C ASN A 25 26.27 -0.95 -14.16
N ILE A 26 26.93 -1.96 -13.61
CA ILE A 26 26.31 -3.23 -13.31
C ILE A 26 25.43 -3.08 -12.08
N ARG A 27 24.15 -3.45 -12.20
CA ARG A 27 23.17 -3.44 -11.10
C ARG A 27 22.55 -4.81 -10.92
N VAL A 28 22.49 -5.27 -9.68
CA VAL A 28 21.81 -6.50 -9.30
C VAL A 28 20.46 -6.13 -8.74
N VAL A 29 19.40 -6.67 -9.33
CA VAL A 29 18.03 -6.54 -8.81
C VAL A 29 17.77 -7.73 -7.89
N PRO A 30 17.57 -7.50 -6.57
CA PRO A 30 17.29 -8.57 -5.62
C PRO A 30 15.90 -9.16 -5.83
N GLN A 31 15.69 -10.35 -5.27
CA GLN A 31 14.40 -11.05 -5.36
C GLN A 31 13.26 -10.22 -4.77
N SER A 32 12.09 -10.31 -5.38
CA SER A 32 10.88 -9.56 -5.00
C SER A 32 11.02 -8.05 -5.13
N ARG A 33 11.90 -7.58 -5.99
CA ARG A 33 11.99 -6.17 -6.39
C ARG A 33 11.95 -6.02 -7.90
N ALA A 34 11.52 -4.85 -8.34
CA ALA A 34 11.55 -4.44 -9.74
C ALA A 34 12.06 -3.01 -9.85
N PHE A 35 12.90 -2.75 -10.85
CA PHE A 35 13.39 -1.40 -11.14
C PHE A 35 12.74 -0.90 -12.42
N VAL A 36 12.11 0.25 -12.34
CA VAL A 36 11.59 0.96 -13.51
C VAL A 36 12.69 1.79 -14.10
N ILE A 37 12.98 1.58 -15.38
CA ILE A 37 14.07 2.23 -16.10
C ILE A 37 13.53 3.26 -17.07
N GLU A 38 14.08 4.45 -17.00
CA GLU A 38 13.86 5.53 -17.95
C GLU A 38 15.11 5.74 -18.80
N ARG A 39 14.91 5.98 -20.08
CA ARG A 39 15.94 6.39 -21.02
C ARG A 39 15.59 7.80 -21.55
N LEU A 40 16.41 8.79 -21.21
CA LEU A 40 16.20 10.20 -21.62
C LEU A 40 14.79 10.71 -21.24
N GLY A 41 14.25 10.30 -20.11
CA GLY A 41 12.93 10.70 -19.64
C GLY A 41 11.75 9.86 -20.16
N ALA A 42 11.98 8.92 -21.10
CA ALA A 42 10.96 8.00 -21.57
C ALA A 42 11.05 6.64 -20.85
N PHE A 43 9.91 6.01 -20.61
CA PHE A 43 9.85 4.66 -20.07
C PHE A 43 10.54 3.67 -21.05
N GLN A 44 11.54 2.94 -20.58
CA GLN A 44 12.26 1.95 -21.36
C GLN A 44 11.81 0.52 -21.04
N GLY A 45 11.58 0.21 -19.77
CA GLY A 45 11.21 -1.12 -19.35
C GLY A 45 11.29 -1.31 -17.84
N VAL A 46 10.95 -2.51 -17.40
CA VAL A 46 11.03 -2.92 -15.99
C VAL A 46 12.10 -4.02 -15.90
N TRP A 47 13.08 -3.84 -15.03
CA TRP A 47 14.06 -4.85 -14.72
C TRP A 47 13.56 -5.76 -13.60
N GLY A 48 13.42 -7.02 -13.92
CA GLY A 48 13.16 -8.09 -12.95
C GLY A 48 14.43 -8.53 -12.24
N VAL A 49 14.30 -9.60 -11.45
CA VAL A 49 15.40 -10.20 -10.68
C VAL A 49 16.56 -10.61 -11.60
N GLY A 50 17.77 -10.31 -11.16
CA GLY A 50 18.99 -10.69 -11.87
C GLY A 50 19.98 -9.55 -12.05
N LEU A 51 20.96 -9.80 -12.90
CA LEU A 51 22.03 -8.88 -13.21
C LEU A 51 21.66 -8.10 -14.48
N HIS A 52 21.67 -6.77 -14.37
CA HIS A 52 21.36 -5.86 -15.46
C HIS A 52 22.48 -4.84 -15.65
N PHE A 53 22.63 -4.42 -16.89
CA PHE A 53 23.59 -3.39 -17.26
C PHE A 53 22.86 -2.09 -17.59
N LYS A 54 23.21 -1.02 -16.87
CA LYS A 54 22.68 0.31 -17.10
C LYS A 54 23.59 1.10 -18.05
N ILE A 55 23.02 1.71 -19.08
CA ILE A 55 23.78 2.58 -19.96
C ILE A 55 24.05 3.91 -19.20
N PRO A 56 25.34 4.24 -18.92
CA PRO A 56 25.68 5.46 -18.21
C PRO A 56 25.17 6.69 -18.98
N PHE A 57 24.79 7.74 -18.26
CA PHE A 57 24.29 9.03 -18.77
C PHE A 57 22.93 9.00 -19.49
N ILE A 58 22.51 7.89 -20.05
CA ILE A 58 21.28 7.79 -20.85
C ILE A 58 20.16 7.15 -20.06
N GLU A 59 20.46 6.12 -19.26
CA GLU A 59 19.46 5.40 -18.47
C GLU A 59 19.53 5.78 -16.99
N ARG A 60 18.35 5.92 -16.38
CA ARG A 60 18.23 6.11 -14.94
C ARG A 60 17.20 5.13 -14.35
N ILE A 61 17.40 4.77 -13.11
CA ILE A 61 16.40 4.04 -12.32
C ILE A 61 15.40 5.09 -11.81
N ALA A 62 14.17 5.08 -12.36
CA ALA A 62 13.11 5.99 -11.98
C ALA A 62 12.55 5.62 -10.61
N LYS A 63 12.28 4.33 -10.39
CA LYS A 63 11.73 3.82 -9.14
C LYS A 63 12.22 2.41 -8.83
N ASN A 64 12.46 2.14 -7.55
CA ASN A 64 12.75 0.81 -7.01
C ASN A 64 11.52 0.36 -6.22
N ILE A 65 10.88 -0.69 -6.69
CA ILE A 65 9.58 -1.12 -6.21
C ILE A 65 9.71 -2.50 -5.56
N SER A 66 9.11 -2.65 -4.39
CA SER A 66 8.95 -3.95 -3.73
C SER A 66 7.68 -4.63 -4.26
N LEU A 67 7.83 -5.87 -4.72
CA LEU A 67 6.71 -6.71 -5.18
C LEU A 67 6.14 -7.57 -4.05
N LYS A 68 6.68 -7.43 -2.83
CA LYS A 68 6.15 -8.11 -1.64
C LYS A 68 4.85 -7.46 -1.22
N GLU A 69 4.01 -8.24 -0.55
CA GLU A 69 2.85 -7.69 0.13
C GLU A 69 3.28 -6.61 1.14
N GLN A 70 2.58 -5.50 1.11
CA GLN A 70 2.79 -4.35 1.99
C GLN A 70 1.52 -4.12 2.80
N VAL A 71 1.70 -3.59 3.99
CA VAL A 71 0.63 -3.25 4.91
C VAL A 71 0.66 -1.76 5.18
N VAL A 72 -0.47 -1.10 5.04
CA VAL A 72 -0.65 0.30 5.37
C VAL A 72 -1.78 0.44 6.38
N ASP A 73 -1.49 1.12 7.48
CA ASP A 73 -2.44 1.48 8.52
C ASP A 73 -2.86 2.94 8.30
N PHE A 74 -4.14 3.16 8.02
CA PHE A 74 -4.68 4.51 7.84
C PHE A 74 -5.27 5.04 9.13
N PRO A 75 -5.10 6.35 9.40
CA PRO A 75 -5.63 6.96 10.61
C PRO A 75 -7.16 6.87 10.67
N PRO A 76 -7.75 6.98 11.89
CA PRO A 76 -9.18 6.94 12.08
C PRO A 76 -9.92 7.95 11.19
N GLN A 77 -10.90 7.44 10.43
CA GLN A 77 -11.73 8.26 9.55
C GLN A 77 -13.10 8.47 10.20
N PRO A 78 -13.59 9.73 10.27
CA PRO A 78 -14.94 10.00 10.75
C PRO A 78 -15.96 9.58 9.69
N VAL A 79 -16.92 8.76 10.10
CA VAL A 79 -18.03 8.27 9.29
C VAL A 79 -19.33 8.45 10.03
N ILE A 80 -20.44 8.57 9.30
CA ILE A 80 -21.78 8.73 9.85
C ILE A 80 -22.63 7.57 9.37
N THR A 81 -23.26 6.86 10.28
CA THR A 81 -24.18 5.76 9.97
C THR A 81 -25.53 6.27 9.50
N LYS A 82 -26.37 5.36 8.98
CA LYS A 82 -27.73 5.65 8.52
C LYS A 82 -28.60 6.21 9.62
N ASP A 83 -28.42 5.79 10.86
CA ASP A 83 -29.11 6.27 12.07
C ASP A 83 -28.45 7.54 12.66
N ASN A 84 -27.61 8.22 11.88
CA ASN A 84 -26.98 9.51 12.19
C ASN A 84 -26.02 9.49 13.39
N VAL A 85 -25.36 8.35 13.62
CA VAL A 85 -24.29 8.24 14.63
C VAL A 85 -22.93 8.47 13.99
N THR A 86 -22.16 9.42 14.53
CA THR A 86 -20.78 9.67 14.07
C THR A 86 -19.82 8.70 14.76
N MET A 87 -19.06 7.93 13.98
CA MET A 87 -18.05 6.99 14.47
C MET A 87 -16.69 7.33 13.91
N GLN A 88 -15.64 6.81 14.55
CA GLN A 88 -14.29 6.80 13.98
C GLN A 88 -13.86 5.36 13.72
N ILE A 89 -13.36 5.11 12.52
CA ILE A 89 -12.98 3.77 12.08
C ILE A 89 -11.57 3.79 11.51
N ASP A 90 -10.70 2.93 12.06
CA ASP A 90 -9.35 2.69 11.56
C ASP A 90 -9.39 1.57 10.54
N THR A 91 -8.61 1.70 9.48
CA THR A 91 -8.57 0.70 8.41
C THR A 91 -7.13 0.29 8.10
N VAL A 92 -6.91 -1.01 7.97
CA VAL A 92 -5.63 -1.59 7.53
C VAL A 92 -5.82 -2.24 6.18
N ILE A 93 -4.93 -1.95 5.24
CA ILE A 93 -4.96 -2.49 3.89
C ILE A 93 -3.71 -3.30 3.61
N TYR A 94 -3.91 -4.52 3.12
CA TYR A 94 -2.86 -5.41 2.63
C TYR A 94 -2.91 -5.40 1.10
N PHE A 95 -1.83 -4.98 0.49
CA PHE A 95 -1.75 -4.85 -0.95
C PHE A 95 -0.37 -5.26 -1.48
N GLN A 96 -0.30 -5.57 -2.75
CA GLN A 96 0.95 -5.80 -3.46
C GLN A 96 0.97 -5.06 -4.80
N ILE A 97 2.16 -4.72 -5.27
CA ILE A 97 2.33 -4.08 -6.56
C ILE A 97 2.49 -5.19 -7.61
N THR A 98 1.57 -5.24 -8.56
CA THR A 98 1.53 -6.23 -9.64
C THR A 98 2.17 -5.69 -10.92
N ASP A 99 1.96 -4.42 -11.23
CA ASP A 99 2.56 -3.75 -12.38
C ASP A 99 3.38 -2.53 -11.96
N PRO A 100 4.73 -2.65 -11.97
CA PRO A 100 5.63 -1.56 -11.62
C PRO A 100 5.52 -0.32 -12.53
N LYS A 101 5.15 -0.50 -13.81
CA LYS A 101 4.98 0.60 -14.76
C LYS A 101 3.74 1.43 -14.38
N LEU A 102 2.59 0.77 -14.20
CA LEU A 102 1.35 1.44 -13.81
C LEU A 102 1.48 2.10 -12.44
N TYR A 103 2.15 1.45 -11.49
CA TYR A 103 2.43 2.03 -10.18
C TYR A 103 3.30 3.29 -10.23
N THR A 104 4.18 3.39 -11.21
CA THR A 104 5.10 4.53 -11.34
C THR A 104 4.46 5.70 -12.06
N TYR A 105 3.65 5.43 -13.09
CA TYR A 105 3.16 6.45 -14.02
C TYR A 105 1.63 6.56 -14.06
N GLY A 106 0.89 5.62 -13.47
CA GLY A 106 -0.58 5.62 -13.48
C GLY A 106 -1.20 6.64 -12.54
N VAL A 107 -0.51 6.95 -11.43
CA VAL A 107 -0.97 7.92 -10.44
C VAL A 107 0.25 8.62 -9.80
N GLU A 108 0.14 9.90 -9.51
CA GLU A 108 1.23 10.68 -8.95
C GLU A 108 1.62 10.22 -7.54
N ASN A 109 0.64 10.04 -6.68
CA ASN A 109 0.83 9.56 -5.30
C ASN A 109 -0.10 8.40 -4.97
N PRO A 110 0.33 7.14 -5.22
CA PRO A 110 -0.49 5.96 -5.00
C PRO A 110 -1.03 5.82 -3.58
N MET A 111 -0.21 6.13 -2.57
CA MET A 111 -0.59 5.97 -1.17
C MET A 111 -1.70 6.95 -0.78
N SER A 112 -1.56 8.21 -1.13
CA SER A 112 -2.60 9.21 -0.89
C SER A 112 -3.88 8.92 -1.66
N ALA A 113 -3.77 8.39 -2.88
CA ALA A 113 -4.92 7.98 -3.68
C ALA A 113 -5.68 6.82 -3.02
N ILE A 114 -4.99 5.79 -2.53
CA ILE A 114 -5.60 4.67 -1.79
C ILE A 114 -6.24 5.16 -0.50
N GLU A 115 -5.59 6.04 0.25
CA GLU A 115 -6.12 6.61 1.49
C GLU A 115 -7.45 7.32 1.27
N ASN A 116 -7.50 8.23 0.30
CA ASN A 116 -8.71 8.97 -0.03
C ASN A 116 -9.83 8.07 -0.57
N LEU A 117 -9.48 7.10 -1.42
CA LEU A 117 -10.41 6.12 -1.92
C LEU A 117 -10.99 5.26 -0.80
N THR A 118 -10.14 4.81 0.12
CA THR A 118 -10.53 4.04 1.31
C THR A 118 -11.49 4.84 2.19
N ALA A 119 -11.15 6.09 2.50
CA ALA A 119 -11.99 6.96 3.32
C ALA A 119 -13.38 7.20 2.67
N THR A 120 -13.41 7.40 1.35
CA THR A 120 -14.65 7.64 0.62
C THR A 120 -15.51 6.38 0.53
N THR A 121 -14.89 5.24 0.23
CA THR A 121 -15.57 3.94 0.15
C THR A 121 -16.13 3.53 1.50
N LEU A 122 -15.33 3.68 2.56
CA LEU A 122 -15.76 3.40 3.93
C LEU A 122 -16.97 4.24 4.32
N ARG A 123 -16.94 5.55 4.02
CA ARG A 123 -18.06 6.46 4.29
C ARG A 123 -19.34 6.04 3.57
N ASN A 124 -19.23 5.61 2.33
CA ASN A 124 -20.39 5.17 1.56
C ASN A 124 -20.97 3.88 2.14
N ILE A 125 -20.15 2.87 2.41
CA ILE A 125 -20.61 1.58 2.94
C ILE A 125 -21.26 1.76 4.32
N ILE A 126 -20.61 2.50 5.23
CA ILE A 126 -21.12 2.72 6.59
C ILE A 126 -22.36 3.61 6.58
N GLY A 127 -22.45 4.59 5.65
CA GLY A 127 -23.61 5.46 5.51
C GLY A 127 -24.91 4.72 5.18
N ASP A 128 -24.83 3.54 4.58
CA ASP A 128 -25.97 2.69 4.25
C ASP A 128 -26.35 1.72 5.40
N LEU A 129 -25.53 1.61 6.46
CA LEU A 129 -25.70 0.69 7.57
C LEU A 129 -26.11 1.43 8.86
N GLU A 130 -26.89 0.75 9.67
CA GLU A 130 -27.17 1.18 11.06
C GLU A 130 -25.97 0.86 11.97
N LEU A 131 -25.88 1.51 13.13
CA LEU A 131 -24.78 1.35 14.08
C LEU A 131 -24.56 -0.14 14.43
N ASP A 132 -25.62 -0.84 14.80
CA ASP A 132 -25.56 -2.25 15.21
C ASP A 132 -25.06 -3.15 14.06
N GLN A 133 -25.53 -2.90 12.85
CA GLN A 133 -25.08 -3.60 11.65
C GLN A 133 -23.60 -3.33 11.36
N SER A 134 -23.14 -2.09 11.56
CA SER A 134 -21.74 -1.72 11.36
C SER A 134 -20.80 -2.41 12.33
N LEU A 135 -21.25 -2.70 13.56
CA LEU A 135 -20.49 -3.41 14.58
C LEU A 135 -20.46 -4.93 14.35
N THR A 136 -21.56 -5.50 13.86
CA THR A 136 -21.75 -6.96 13.72
C THR A 136 -21.32 -7.51 12.37
N SER A 137 -21.35 -6.70 11.29
CA SER A 137 -21.13 -7.14 9.91
C SER A 137 -19.74 -6.80 9.36
N ARG A 138 -18.70 -6.82 10.20
CA ARG A 138 -17.34 -6.44 9.81
C ARG A 138 -16.82 -7.19 8.59
N ASP A 139 -17.05 -8.51 8.54
CA ASP A 139 -16.56 -9.33 7.41
C ASP A 139 -17.21 -8.94 6.09
N HIS A 140 -18.49 -8.58 6.13
CA HIS A 140 -19.21 -8.10 4.95
C HIS A 140 -18.65 -6.76 4.48
N ILE A 141 -18.43 -5.81 5.38
CA ILE A 141 -17.84 -4.50 5.09
C ILE A 141 -16.42 -4.67 4.52
N ASN A 142 -15.58 -5.50 5.14
CA ASN A 142 -14.22 -5.80 4.68
C ASN A 142 -14.24 -6.36 3.25
N GLY A 143 -15.16 -7.28 2.97
CA GLY A 143 -15.33 -7.89 1.65
C GLY A 143 -15.75 -6.89 0.57
N GLN A 144 -16.72 -6.03 0.87
CA GLN A 144 -17.18 -4.97 -0.03
C GLN A 144 -16.08 -3.93 -0.28
N MET A 145 -15.42 -3.46 0.77
CA MET A 145 -14.29 -2.55 0.65
C MET A 145 -13.19 -3.12 -0.23
N ARG A 146 -12.80 -4.38 0.03
CA ARG A 146 -11.77 -5.04 -0.78
C ARG A 146 -12.15 -5.07 -2.25
N ALA A 147 -13.37 -5.43 -2.59
CA ALA A 147 -13.80 -5.53 -3.98
C ALA A 147 -13.75 -4.19 -4.71
N ILE A 148 -14.25 -3.12 -4.08
CA ILE A 148 -14.26 -1.77 -4.66
C ILE A 148 -12.84 -1.21 -4.78
N LEU A 149 -12.02 -1.40 -3.75
CA LEU A 149 -10.65 -0.91 -3.75
C LEU A 149 -9.79 -1.65 -4.78
N ASP A 150 -9.90 -2.97 -4.88
CA ASP A 150 -9.15 -3.80 -5.84
C ASP A 150 -9.47 -3.38 -7.28
N GLU A 151 -10.75 -3.23 -7.63
CA GLU A 151 -11.19 -2.77 -8.95
C GLU A 151 -10.63 -1.37 -9.30
N ALA A 152 -10.68 -0.43 -8.35
CA ALA A 152 -10.22 0.93 -8.59
C ALA A 152 -8.68 1.04 -8.69
N THR A 153 -7.95 0.24 -7.90
CA THR A 153 -6.48 0.30 -7.84
C THR A 153 -5.78 -0.54 -8.92
N ASP A 154 -6.51 -1.40 -9.62
CA ASP A 154 -5.98 -2.20 -10.72
C ASP A 154 -5.37 -1.32 -11.82
N ASN A 155 -5.99 -0.18 -12.12
CA ASN A 155 -5.47 0.82 -13.07
C ASN A 155 -4.12 1.43 -12.63
N TRP A 156 -3.75 1.31 -11.39
CA TRP A 156 -2.48 1.79 -10.82
C TRP A 156 -1.46 0.66 -10.63
N GLY A 157 -1.78 -0.55 -11.10
CA GLY A 157 -0.94 -1.73 -10.94
C GLY A 157 -0.79 -2.17 -9.49
N ILE A 158 -1.81 -1.94 -8.67
CA ILE A 158 -1.87 -2.32 -7.27
C ILE A 158 -3.01 -3.32 -7.09
N LYS A 159 -2.73 -4.43 -6.45
CA LYS A 159 -3.71 -5.44 -6.07
C LYS A 159 -3.98 -5.39 -4.58
N VAL A 160 -5.22 -5.16 -4.20
CA VAL A 160 -5.66 -5.19 -2.81
C VAL A 160 -6.03 -6.62 -2.42
N ASN A 161 -5.22 -7.24 -1.57
CA ASN A 161 -5.44 -8.62 -1.14
C ASN A 161 -6.49 -8.69 -0.03
N ARG A 162 -6.41 -7.79 0.96
CA ARG A 162 -7.27 -7.77 2.13
C ARG A 162 -7.44 -6.36 2.68
N VAL A 163 -8.63 -6.08 3.17
CA VAL A 163 -8.97 -4.86 3.92
C VAL A 163 -9.54 -5.28 5.26
N GLU A 164 -9.13 -4.64 6.32
CA GLU A 164 -9.65 -4.91 7.67
C GLU A 164 -9.97 -3.63 8.41
N LEU A 165 -11.15 -3.61 9.03
CA LEU A 165 -11.53 -2.60 10.01
C LEU A 165 -10.87 -2.98 11.35
N LYS A 166 -9.92 -2.17 11.81
CA LYS A 166 -9.16 -2.39 13.03
C LYS A 166 -9.99 -2.06 14.27
N ASN A 167 -10.39 -0.82 14.39
CA ASN A 167 -11.22 -0.32 15.50
C ASN A 167 -12.44 0.41 14.94
N ILE A 168 -13.58 0.18 15.57
CA ILE A 168 -14.81 0.95 15.35
C ILE A 168 -15.13 1.62 16.67
N MET A 169 -15.03 2.94 16.71
CA MET A 169 -15.19 3.72 17.94
C MET A 169 -16.43 4.61 17.82
N PRO A 170 -17.58 4.18 18.38
CA PRO A 170 -18.74 5.03 18.52
C PRO A 170 -18.51 6.13 19.58
N PRO A 171 -19.35 7.17 19.65
CA PRO A 171 -19.28 8.20 20.68
C PRO A 171 -19.38 7.61 22.09
N ARG A 172 -18.73 8.26 23.07
CA ARG A 172 -18.69 7.78 24.46
C ARG A 172 -20.08 7.57 25.08
N ASP A 173 -21.00 8.47 24.80
CA ASP A 173 -22.37 8.42 25.34
C ASP A 173 -23.11 7.14 24.88
N ILE A 174 -22.85 6.72 23.63
CA ILE A 174 -23.41 5.50 23.06
C ILE A 174 -22.72 4.26 23.66
N GLN A 175 -21.38 4.28 23.80
CA GLN A 175 -20.64 3.21 24.45
C GLN A 175 -21.15 2.95 25.87
N GLU A 176 -21.31 4.01 26.68
CA GLU A 176 -21.84 3.91 28.04
C GLU A 176 -23.27 3.35 28.07
N SER A 177 -24.11 3.75 27.12
CA SER A 177 -25.48 3.27 27.01
C SER A 177 -25.53 1.78 26.64
N MET A 178 -24.69 1.35 25.69
CA MET A 178 -24.55 -0.06 25.28
C MET A 178 -24.01 -0.91 26.44
N GLU A 179 -23.02 -0.43 27.19
CA GLU A 179 -22.51 -1.14 28.37
C GLU A 179 -23.56 -1.31 29.45
N LYS A 180 -24.38 -0.27 29.73
CA LYS A 180 -25.49 -0.35 30.69
C LYS A 180 -26.54 -1.35 30.26
N GLN A 181 -26.90 -1.38 28.95
CA GLN A 181 -27.85 -2.36 28.42
C GLN A 181 -27.31 -3.79 28.53
N MET A 182 -26.03 -3.98 28.19
CA MET A 182 -25.40 -5.30 28.28
C MET A 182 -25.33 -5.82 29.72
N ARG A 183 -24.98 -4.94 30.69
CA ARG A 183 -25.00 -5.27 32.12
C ARG A 183 -26.40 -5.63 32.61
N ALA A 184 -27.42 -4.85 32.22
CA ALA A 184 -28.81 -5.15 32.59
C ALA A 184 -29.26 -6.48 32.00
N CYS A 185 -28.92 -6.81 30.76
CA CYS A 185 -29.24 -8.08 30.14
C CYS A 185 -28.57 -9.26 30.85
N LEU A 186 -27.26 -9.11 31.19
CA LEU A 186 -26.54 -10.16 31.93
C LEU A 186 -27.07 -10.41 33.34
N LEU A 187 -27.48 -9.38 34.05
CA LEU A 187 -28.11 -9.51 35.38
C LEU A 187 -29.43 -10.22 35.29
N TYR A 188 -30.26 -9.88 34.28
CA TYR A 188 -31.54 -10.55 34.08
C TYR A 188 -31.42 -12.04 33.73
N THR A 189 -30.41 -12.40 32.93
CA THR A 189 -30.14 -13.82 32.60
C THR A 189 -29.56 -14.59 33.77
N SER A 190 -28.78 -13.94 34.66
CA SER A 190 -28.24 -14.56 35.88
C SER A 190 -29.32 -14.84 36.89
N ASP A 191 -30.23 -13.88 37.17
CA ASP A 191 -31.34 -14.07 38.07
C ASP A 191 -32.32 -15.16 37.59
N ALA A 192 -32.54 -15.26 36.27
CA ALA A 192 -33.37 -16.31 35.67
C ALA A 192 -32.72 -17.70 35.74
N ALA A 193 -31.40 -17.80 35.87
CA ALA A 193 -30.68 -19.07 36.04
C ALA A 193 -30.63 -19.57 37.49
N ASP A 194 -30.71 -18.66 38.46
CA ASP A 194 -30.73 -19.00 39.89
C ASP A 194 -32.14 -19.40 40.40
N ASP A 195 -33.20 -19.15 39.61
CA ASP A 195 -34.60 -19.53 39.92
C ASP A 195 -35.01 -20.93 39.37
N LEU A 196 -34.06 -21.71 38.81
CA LEU A 196 -34.25 -23.11 38.33
C LEU A 196 -33.46 -24.10 39.17
#